data_a64f55ac2822ab07c31956a796484520
#
_entry.id   a64f55ac2822ab07c31956a796484520
#
_cell.length_a   1.000
_cell.length_b   1.000
_cell.length_c   1.000
_cell.angle_alpha   90.00
_cell.angle_beta   90.00
_cell.angle_gamma   90.00
#
_symmetry.space_group_name_H-M   'P 1'
#
loop_
_entity.id
_entity.type
_entity.pdbx_description
1 polymer ?
#
loop_
_entity_poly.entity_id
_entity_poly.type
_entity_poly.pdbx_seq_one_letter_code
_entity_poly.pdbx_strand_id
1 'polypeptide(L)'
;MDQKYGEFVGVDNLHAAIIIEDSEENYIAETPEYLAPSAEIAGEAETNNTPTYYDNMPADNYITEGPTTLTITVSGIPADKAAKYLGKKYDAATGRVLDTGEPNPPYCAISFRFNRGKNGYRYYQYLKGTFSGGSEEAASKSNNIDIRTYQLTFTAVNTTHKW
;
A
#
# COMPACT_ATOMS: atom_id res chain seq x y z
N MET A 1 14.78 19.01 22.50
CA MET A 1 13.97 17.89 21.95
C MET A 1 14.75 16.60 22.13
N ASP A 2 14.25 15.70 22.95
CA ASP A 2 14.84 14.36 23.05
C ASP A 2 14.60 13.61 21.74
N GLN A 3 15.63 13.50 20.93
CA GLN A 3 15.61 12.63 19.76
C GLN A 3 15.64 11.18 20.25
N LYS A 4 14.46 10.57 20.30
CA LYS A 4 14.35 9.16 20.65
C LYS A 4 14.66 8.31 19.42
N TYR A 5 15.82 7.70 19.43
CA TYR A 5 16.15 6.64 18.47
C TYR A 5 15.46 5.35 18.91
N GLY A 6 14.95 4.59 17.97
CA GLY A 6 14.30 3.30 18.25
C GLY A 6 14.07 2.51 16.97
N GLU A 7 14.25 1.21 17.06
CA GLU A 7 13.99 0.28 15.98
C GLU A 7 12.49 0.09 15.77
N PHE A 8 12.09 -0.23 14.54
CA PHE A 8 10.72 -0.62 14.26
C PHE A 8 10.51 -2.07 14.67
N VAL A 9 9.51 -2.31 15.53
CA VAL A 9 9.23 -3.63 16.11
C VAL A 9 7.88 -4.21 15.66
N GLY A 10 7.15 -3.51 14.81
CA GLY A 10 5.88 -3.98 14.30
C GLY A 10 5.16 -2.96 13.44
N VAL A 11 4.10 -3.41 12.79
CA VAL A 11 3.19 -2.61 11.98
C VAL A 11 1.76 -2.94 12.35
N ASP A 12 0.91 -1.95 12.45
CA ASP A 12 -0.51 -2.12 12.73
C ASP A 12 -1.35 -0.98 12.13
N ASN A 13 -2.66 -1.08 12.38
CA ASN A 13 -3.63 -0.03 12.11
C ASN A 13 -3.71 0.37 10.63
N LEU A 14 -3.68 -0.64 9.74
CA LEU A 14 -3.83 -0.43 8.30
C LEU A 14 -5.26 -0.04 7.95
N HIS A 15 -5.43 1.18 7.47
CA HIS A 15 -6.69 1.73 6.97
C HIS A 15 -6.56 2.12 5.51
N ALA A 16 -7.67 2.03 4.79
CA ALA A 16 -7.76 2.46 3.40
C ALA A 16 -9.05 3.28 3.18
N ALA A 17 -8.99 4.20 2.25
CA ALA A 17 -10.12 5.02 1.83
C ALA A 17 -10.09 5.22 0.32
N ILE A 18 -11.23 5.08 -0.34
CA ILE A 18 -11.34 5.38 -1.77
C ILE A 18 -11.35 6.89 -1.97
N ILE A 19 -10.63 7.37 -2.98
CA ILE A 19 -10.59 8.76 -3.37
C ILE A 19 -11.82 9.06 -4.23
N ILE A 20 -12.61 10.04 -3.81
CA ILE A 20 -13.80 10.51 -4.53
C ILE A 20 -13.41 11.58 -5.55
N GLU A 21 -12.54 12.51 -5.14
CA GLU A 21 -12.09 13.62 -5.96
C GLU A 21 -10.61 13.92 -5.67
N ASP A 22 -9.83 14.10 -6.73
CA ASP A 22 -8.44 14.57 -6.69
C ASP A 22 -8.24 15.57 -7.84
N SER A 23 -8.51 16.83 -7.55
CA SER A 23 -8.35 17.96 -8.47
C SER A 23 -7.31 18.95 -7.93
N GLU A 24 -6.93 19.94 -8.73
CA GLU A 24 -6.01 20.98 -8.24
C GLU A 24 -6.55 21.74 -7.03
N GLU A 25 -7.87 21.90 -6.95
CA GLU A 25 -8.55 22.66 -5.90
C GLU A 25 -8.95 21.82 -4.70
N ASN A 26 -9.33 20.55 -4.93
CA ASN A 26 -9.92 19.70 -3.90
C ASN A 26 -9.32 18.30 -3.87
N TYR A 27 -9.21 17.77 -2.65
CA TYR A 27 -8.94 16.37 -2.40
C TYR A 27 -9.98 15.83 -1.42
N ILE A 28 -10.78 14.87 -1.86
CA ILE A 28 -11.84 14.25 -1.08
C ILE A 28 -11.69 12.74 -1.15
N ALA A 29 -11.64 12.11 0.02
CA ALA A 29 -11.65 10.67 0.17
C ALA A 29 -12.84 10.23 1.02
N GLU A 30 -13.27 8.99 0.85
CA GLU A 30 -14.24 8.36 1.75
C GLU A 30 -13.71 8.27 3.19
N THR A 31 -14.59 7.99 4.13
CA THR A 31 -14.18 7.70 5.50
C THR A 31 -13.25 6.49 5.51
N PRO A 32 -12.04 6.61 6.10
CA PRO A 32 -11.11 5.50 6.17
C PRO A 32 -11.70 4.31 6.91
N GLU A 33 -11.55 3.13 6.34
CA GLU A 33 -11.98 1.87 6.95
C GLU A 33 -10.78 0.99 7.28
N TYR A 34 -10.88 0.24 8.36
CA TYR A 34 -9.87 -0.75 8.72
C TYR A 34 -9.82 -1.86 7.67
N LEU A 35 -8.65 -2.06 7.06
CA LEU A 35 -8.53 -3.02 5.97
C LEU A 35 -8.33 -4.45 6.47
N ALA A 36 -7.25 -4.69 7.20
CA ALA A 36 -6.94 -6.00 7.75
C ALA A 36 -5.81 -5.92 8.79
N PRO A 37 -5.68 -6.94 9.66
CA PRO A 37 -4.48 -7.12 10.48
C PRO A 37 -3.24 -7.30 9.59
N SER A 38 -2.24 -6.44 9.76
CA SER A 38 -1.02 -6.45 8.95
C SER A 38 0.07 -7.27 9.63
N ALA A 39 0.72 -8.14 8.87
CA ALA A 39 1.90 -8.88 9.30
C ALA A 39 3.19 -8.13 8.92
N GLU A 40 3.23 -7.56 7.71
CA GLU A 40 4.39 -6.87 7.18
C GLU A 40 3.96 -5.83 6.15
N ILE A 41 4.62 -4.68 6.16
CA ILE A 41 4.53 -3.67 5.10
C ILE A 41 5.95 -3.25 4.75
N ALA A 42 6.36 -3.49 3.51
CA ALA A 42 7.66 -3.10 2.98
C ALA A 42 7.46 -2.17 1.78
N GLY A 43 8.18 -1.06 1.76
CA GLY A 43 8.09 -0.06 0.70
C GLY A 43 9.43 0.19 0.03
N GLU A 44 9.39 0.37 -1.29
CA GLU A 44 10.53 0.74 -2.09
C GLU A 44 10.14 1.86 -3.05
N ALA A 45 10.90 2.97 -2.99
CA ALA A 45 10.78 4.07 -3.94
C ALA A 45 11.68 3.81 -5.14
N GLU A 46 11.15 3.94 -6.33
CA GLU A 46 11.95 3.89 -7.55
C GLU A 46 12.74 5.18 -7.68
N THR A 47 14.07 5.06 -7.77
CA THR A 47 14.97 6.19 -7.94
C THR A 47 15.80 6.01 -9.21
N ASN A 48 15.85 7.04 -10.05
CA ASN A 48 16.67 7.09 -11.24
C ASN A 48 17.79 8.12 -11.06
N ASN A 49 19.01 7.68 -11.26
CA ASN A 49 20.21 8.51 -11.24
C ASN A 49 20.69 8.73 -12.66
N THR A 50 20.82 9.99 -13.09
CA THR A 50 21.39 10.35 -14.39
C THR A 50 22.61 11.23 -14.16
N PRO A 51 23.83 10.65 -14.14
CA PRO A 51 25.04 11.45 -14.04
C PRO A 51 25.36 12.13 -15.39
N THR A 52 25.81 13.36 -15.35
CA THR A 52 26.37 14.05 -16.49
C THR A 52 27.90 14.10 -16.40
N TYR A 53 28.55 13.99 -17.54
CA TYR A 53 30.00 13.98 -17.62
C TYR A 53 30.48 15.14 -18.50
N TYR A 54 31.41 15.92 -17.97
CA TYR A 54 32.15 16.95 -18.72
C TYR A 54 33.64 16.73 -18.50
N ASP A 55 34.42 16.88 -19.55
CA ASP A 55 35.87 16.65 -19.54
C ASP A 55 36.29 15.28 -18.95
N ASN A 56 35.52 14.23 -19.25
CA ASN A 56 35.69 12.86 -18.73
C ASN A 56 35.61 12.73 -17.20
N MET A 57 35.00 13.70 -16.54
CA MET A 57 34.72 13.65 -15.09
C MET A 57 33.22 13.79 -14.82
N PRO A 58 32.68 13.09 -13.79
CA PRO A 58 31.32 13.28 -13.37
C PRO A 58 31.16 14.70 -12.80
N ALA A 59 30.25 15.49 -13.39
CA ALA A 59 30.03 16.87 -13.00
C ALA A 59 28.79 17.03 -12.12
N ASP A 60 27.65 16.50 -12.58
CA ASP A 60 26.36 16.59 -11.90
C ASP A 60 25.64 15.24 -11.89
N ASN A 61 24.81 15.04 -10.88
CA ASN A 61 23.96 13.87 -10.76
C ASN A 61 22.52 14.31 -10.55
N TYR A 62 21.66 14.01 -11.52
CA TYR A 62 20.23 14.27 -11.43
C TYR A 62 19.51 13.04 -10.87
N ILE A 63 18.84 13.22 -9.73
CA ILE A 63 18.07 12.18 -9.07
C ILE A 63 16.58 12.47 -9.30
N THR A 64 15.86 11.52 -9.87
CA THR A 64 14.41 11.56 -10.00
C THR A 64 13.79 10.40 -9.25
N GLU A 65 12.68 10.67 -8.56
CA GLU A 65 11.90 9.64 -7.86
C GLU A 65 10.67 9.27 -8.69
N GLY A 66 10.47 7.97 -8.86
CA GLY A 66 9.29 7.38 -9.48
C GLY A 66 8.24 6.97 -8.44
N PRO A 67 7.28 6.13 -8.84
CA PRO A 67 6.27 5.60 -7.93
C PRO A 67 6.91 4.81 -6.78
N THR A 68 6.28 4.87 -5.61
CA THR A 68 6.65 4.03 -4.48
C THR A 68 5.78 2.79 -4.47
N THR A 69 6.39 1.62 -4.47
CA THR A 69 5.70 0.34 -4.40
C THR A 69 5.77 -0.22 -3.00
N LEU A 70 4.62 -0.54 -2.43
CA LEU A 70 4.46 -1.16 -1.12
C LEU A 70 3.98 -2.59 -1.27
N THR A 71 4.68 -3.52 -0.64
CA THR A 71 4.23 -4.90 -0.48
C THR A 71 3.59 -5.04 0.90
N ILE A 72 2.31 -5.37 0.94
CA ILE A 72 1.49 -5.44 2.14
C ILE A 72 1.08 -6.89 2.36
N THR A 73 1.53 -7.47 3.47
CA THR A 73 1.17 -8.83 3.89
C THR A 73 0.19 -8.74 5.05
N VAL A 74 -0.99 -9.32 4.89
CA VAL A 74 -2.08 -9.30 5.87
C VAL A 74 -2.56 -10.70 6.18
N SER A 75 -3.31 -10.86 7.26
CA SER A 75 -3.87 -12.16 7.66
C SER A 75 -4.93 -12.68 6.69
N GLY A 76 -5.63 -11.79 6.04
CA GLY A 76 -6.71 -12.05 5.09
C GLY A 76 -7.63 -10.85 5.00
N ILE A 77 -8.32 -10.71 3.89
CA ILE A 77 -9.27 -9.63 3.63
C ILE A 77 -10.61 -10.24 3.25
N PRO A 78 -11.74 -9.74 3.79
CA PRO A 78 -13.07 -10.15 3.33
C PRO A 78 -13.22 -9.97 1.82
N ALA A 79 -13.90 -10.91 1.16
CA ALA A 79 -14.00 -10.95 -0.30
C ALA A 79 -14.63 -9.68 -0.91
N ASP A 80 -15.59 -9.08 -0.22
CA ASP A 80 -16.22 -7.80 -0.59
C ASP A 80 -15.22 -6.64 -0.59
N LYS A 81 -14.41 -6.52 0.45
CA LYS A 81 -13.36 -5.51 0.54
C LYS A 81 -12.25 -5.75 -0.49
N ALA A 82 -11.80 -6.98 -0.64
CA ALA A 82 -10.81 -7.32 -1.66
C ALA A 82 -11.29 -6.96 -3.06
N ALA A 83 -12.53 -7.28 -3.41
CA ALA A 83 -13.12 -6.89 -4.68
C ALA A 83 -13.22 -5.37 -4.86
N LYS A 84 -13.62 -4.65 -3.82
CA LYS A 84 -13.72 -3.19 -3.83
C LYS A 84 -12.38 -2.52 -4.16
N TYR A 85 -11.30 -2.92 -3.49
CA TYR A 85 -9.98 -2.29 -3.66
C TYR A 85 -9.20 -2.80 -4.87
N LEU A 86 -9.45 -4.04 -5.32
CA LEU A 86 -8.81 -4.61 -6.50
C LEU A 86 -9.57 -4.34 -7.81
N GLY A 87 -10.73 -3.69 -7.74
CA GLY A 87 -11.53 -3.35 -8.91
C GLY A 87 -12.22 -4.54 -9.57
N LYS A 88 -12.54 -5.57 -8.78
CA LYS A 88 -13.31 -6.74 -9.21
C LYS A 88 -14.79 -6.57 -8.86
N LYS A 89 -15.65 -7.31 -9.54
CA LYS A 89 -17.10 -7.29 -9.25
C LYS A 89 -17.43 -8.27 -8.14
N TYR A 90 -18.12 -7.78 -7.12
CA TYR A 90 -18.66 -8.59 -6.03
C TYR A 90 -20.18 -8.68 -6.12
N ASP A 91 -20.70 -9.90 -6.11
CA ASP A 91 -22.13 -10.16 -6.03
C ASP A 91 -22.51 -10.49 -4.58
N ALA A 92 -23.16 -9.55 -3.91
CA ALA A 92 -23.57 -9.71 -2.53
C ALA A 92 -24.65 -10.79 -2.32
N ALA A 93 -25.45 -11.09 -3.34
CA ALA A 93 -26.49 -12.09 -3.25
C ALA A 93 -25.94 -13.53 -3.23
N THR A 94 -24.85 -13.76 -3.97
CA THR A 94 -24.22 -15.08 -4.10
C THR A 94 -22.88 -15.21 -3.41
N GLY A 95 -22.30 -14.08 -2.94
CA GLY A 95 -20.96 -14.02 -2.35
C GLY A 95 -19.84 -14.28 -3.37
N ARG A 96 -20.12 -14.15 -4.67
CA ARG A 96 -19.15 -14.41 -5.73
C ARG A 96 -18.33 -13.16 -6.07
N VAL A 97 -17.06 -13.36 -6.30
CA VAL A 97 -16.17 -12.37 -6.93
C VAL A 97 -15.98 -12.76 -8.38
N LEU A 98 -16.32 -11.86 -9.30
CA LEU A 98 -16.16 -12.06 -10.72
C LEU A 98 -14.90 -11.34 -11.20
N ASP A 99 -13.98 -12.12 -11.73
CA ASP A 99 -12.80 -11.60 -12.41
C ASP A 99 -13.08 -11.53 -13.91
N THR A 100 -13.18 -10.32 -14.43
CA THR A 100 -13.45 -10.08 -15.86
C THR A 100 -12.17 -10.08 -16.71
N GLY A 101 -10.99 -10.33 -16.09
CA GLY A 101 -9.70 -10.26 -16.76
C GLY A 101 -9.16 -8.85 -16.96
N GLU A 102 -9.96 -7.83 -16.72
CA GLU A 102 -9.59 -6.42 -16.79
C GLU A 102 -9.93 -5.75 -15.46
N PRO A 103 -9.07 -5.89 -14.43
CA PRO A 103 -9.31 -5.22 -13.15
C PRO A 103 -9.19 -3.70 -13.34
N ASN A 104 -10.13 -2.97 -12.74
CA ASN A 104 -10.12 -1.50 -12.72
C ASN A 104 -10.09 -1.01 -11.27
N PRO A 105 -8.93 -1.08 -10.60
CA PRO A 105 -8.81 -0.70 -9.21
C PRO A 105 -9.04 0.81 -9.06
N PRO A 106 -9.84 1.24 -8.07
CA PRO A 106 -10.03 2.64 -7.78
C PRO A 106 -8.75 3.23 -7.16
N TYR A 107 -8.55 4.53 -7.34
CA TYR A 107 -7.54 5.23 -6.55
C TYR A 107 -7.96 5.29 -5.09
N CYS A 108 -7.04 5.00 -4.21
CA CYS A 108 -7.27 5.04 -2.79
C CYS A 108 -6.07 5.61 -2.01
N ALA A 109 -6.36 6.07 -0.81
CA ALA A 109 -5.36 6.44 0.17
C ALA A 109 -5.22 5.33 1.19
N ILE A 110 -4.02 5.13 1.71
CA ILE A 110 -3.76 4.22 2.81
C ILE A 110 -3.02 4.92 3.95
N SER A 111 -3.26 4.45 5.15
CA SER A 111 -2.53 4.86 6.34
C SER A 111 -2.25 3.67 7.24
N PHE A 112 -1.09 3.66 7.85
CA PHE A 112 -0.67 2.67 8.81
C PHE A 112 0.35 3.27 9.77
N ARG A 113 0.69 2.53 10.81
CA ARG A 113 1.72 2.97 11.74
C ARG A 113 2.73 1.87 12.02
N PHE A 114 3.97 2.27 12.19
CA PHE A 114 5.02 1.41 12.70
C PHE A 114 5.22 1.65 14.20
N ASN A 115 5.29 0.56 14.94
CA ASN A 115 5.63 0.59 16.34
C ASN A 115 7.15 0.82 16.47
N ARG A 116 7.53 1.80 17.25
CA ARG A 116 8.92 2.19 17.45
C ARG A 116 9.32 2.04 18.90
N GLY A 117 10.25 1.12 19.16
CA GLY A 117 10.68 0.84 20.52
C GLY A 117 9.52 0.46 21.45
N LYS A 118 9.62 0.83 22.73
CA LYS A 118 8.63 0.43 23.74
C LYS A 118 7.37 1.32 23.76
N ASN A 119 7.46 2.58 23.38
CA ASN A 119 6.36 3.56 23.57
C ASN A 119 6.28 4.62 22.46
N GLY A 120 6.67 4.28 21.23
CA GLY A 120 6.64 5.24 20.13
C GLY A 120 5.96 4.69 18.89
N TYR A 121 5.42 5.58 18.08
CA TYR A 121 4.80 5.24 16.82
C TYR A 121 5.31 6.17 15.73
N ARG A 122 5.39 5.66 14.50
CA ARG A 122 5.55 6.46 13.30
C ARG A 122 4.38 6.19 12.39
N TYR A 123 3.67 7.24 12.02
CA TYR A 123 2.53 7.17 11.11
C TYR A 123 2.99 7.40 9.69
N TYR A 124 2.47 6.58 8.78
CA TYR A 124 2.66 6.71 7.35
C TYR A 124 1.31 6.91 6.67
N GLN A 125 1.28 7.80 5.71
CA GLN A 125 0.10 8.07 4.91
C GLN A 125 0.51 8.25 3.46
N TYR A 126 -0.10 7.46 2.59
CA TYR A 126 0.01 7.59 1.15
C TYR A 126 -1.33 8.05 0.61
N LEU A 127 -1.36 9.23 0.02
CA LEU A 127 -2.60 9.93 -0.30
C LEU A 127 -3.24 9.47 -1.60
N LYS A 128 -2.48 8.83 -2.49
CA LYS A 128 -3.00 8.31 -3.76
C LYS A 128 -2.21 7.11 -4.23
N GLY A 129 -2.92 6.09 -4.64
CA GLY A 129 -2.35 4.90 -5.24
C GLY A 129 -3.39 3.88 -5.60
N THR A 130 -2.95 2.75 -6.12
CA THR A 130 -3.81 1.63 -6.50
C THR A 130 -3.31 0.34 -5.91
N PHE A 131 -4.24 -0.55 -5.54
CA PHE A 131 -3.93 -1.91 -5.17
C PHE A 131 -3.88 -2.82 -6.40
N SER A 132 -2.98 -3.78 -6.35
CA SER A 132 -2.87 -4.85 -7.33
C SER A 132 -2.46 -6.16 -6.66
N GLY A 133 -2.53 -7.26 -7.40
CA GLY A 133 -2.18 -8.58 -6.89
C GLY A 133 -3.37 -9.28 -6.23
N GLY A 134 -3.28 -9.60 -4.96
CA GLY A 134 -4.25 -10.43 -4.28
C GLY A 134 -3.92 -11.91 -4.43
N SER A 135 -2.70 -12.29 -4.03
CA SER A 135 -2.28 -13.68 -4.00
C SER A 135 -2.79 -14.35 -2.74
N GLU A 136 -3.60 -15.36 -2.93
CA GLU A 136 -4.12 -16.23 -1.87
C GLU A 136 -3.44 -17.59 -1.95
N GLU A 137 -2.93 -18.06 -0.82
CA GLU A 137 -2.38 -19.39 -0.68
C GLU A 137 -3.14 -20.14 0.41
N ALA A 138 -3.52 -21.37 0.12
CA ALA A 138 -4.11 -22.27 1.10
C ALA A 138 -3.39 -23.62 1.07
N ALA A 139 -3.17 -24.19 2.26
CA ALA A 139 -2.62 -25.52 2.40
C ALA A 139 -3.56 -26.39 3.25
N SER A 140 -3.71 -27.65 2.85
CA SER A 140 -4.46 -28.61 3.64
C SER A 140 -3.80 -28.85 4.99
N LYS A 141 -4.60 -28.97 6.03
CA LYS A 141 -4.12 -29.30 7.38
C LYS A 141 -3.46 -30.68 7.36
N SER A 142 -2.20 -30.72 7.80
CA SER A 142 -1.44 -31.93 8.06
C SER A 142 -1.12 -32.04 9.54
N ASN A 143 -0.13 -32.82 9.94
CA ASN A 143 0.36 -32.87 11.33
C ASN A 143 0.91 -31.51 11.80
N ASN A 144 1.33 -30.66 10.89
CA ASN A 144 1.71 -29.27 11.13
C ASN A 144 0.70 -28.34 10.44
N ILE A 145 0.35 -27.24 11.11
CA ILE A 145 -0.48 -26.20 10.53
C ILE A 145 0.45 -25.25 9.79
N ASP A 146 0.29 -25.17 8.47
CA ASP A 146 0.98 -24.20 7.62
C ASP A 146 0.07 -22.98 7.43
N ILE A 147 0.42 -21.89 8.12
CA ILE A 147 -0.35 -20.65 8.07
C ILE A 147 0.05 -19.88 6.84
N ARG A 148 -0.92 -19.58 5.97
CA ARG A 148 -0.73 -18.77 4.78
C ARG A 148 -1.34 -17.39 4.98
N THR A 149 -0.71 -16.39 4.38
CA THR A 149 -1.10 -14.98 4.44
C THR A 149 -1.56 -14.49 3.08
N TYR A 150 -2.28 -13.37 3.09
CA TYR A 150 -2.73 -12.68 1.88
C TYR A 150 -1.79 -11.53 1.57
N GLN A 151 -1.33 -11.41 0.33
CA GLN A 151 -0.39 -10.38 -0.07
C GLN A 151 -0.99 -9.44 -1.13
N LEU A 152 -0.85 -8.15 -0.89
CA LEU A 152 -1.24 -7.08 -1.80
C LEU A 152 -0.04 -6.21 -2.17
N THR A 153 -0.09 -5.64 -3.35
CA THR A 153 0.84 -4.62 -3.79
C THR A 153 0.11 -3.29 -3.93
N PHE A 154 0.63 -2.24 -3.31
CA PHE A 154 0.12 -0.89 -3.43
C PHE A 154 1.15 -0.01 -4.13
N THR A 155 0.76 0.60 -5.25
CA THR A 155 1.62 1.52 -5.99
C THR A 155 1.15 2.94 -5.74
N ALA A 156 1.96 3.70 -5.01
CA ALA A 156 1.68 5.09 -4.69
C ALA A 156 2.11 6.00 -5.82
N VAL A 157 1.28 6.97 -6.14
CA VAL A 157 1.52 8.00 -7.14
C VAL A 157 1.24 9.38 -6.54
N ASN A 158 1.66 10.41 -7.24
CA ASN A 158 1.42 11.78 -6.80
C ASN A 158 -0.06 12.17 -6.93
N THR A 159 -0.54 12.98 -5.99
CA THR A 159 -1.86 13.62 -6.08
C THR A 159 -1.84 14.73 -7.11
N THR A 160 -3.01 15.00 -7.72
CA THR A 160 -3.21 16.18 -8.56
C THR A 160 -3.30 17.42 -7.68
N HIS A 161 -3.92 17.28 -6.50
CA HIS A 161 -3.99 18.35 -5.51
C HIS A 161 -2.59 18.70 -4.98
N LYS A 162 -2.32 20.00 -4.87
CA LYS A 162 -1.08 20.53 -4.31
C LYS A 162 -1.33 20.97 -2.88
N TRP A 163 -0.64 20.36 -1.98
CA TRP A 163 -0.73 20.62 -0.51
C TRP A 163 0.08 21.84 -0.11
#